data_17e1f6c70b9ba3aee7b9a9854b304886
#
_entry.id   17e1f6c70b9ba3aee7b9a9854b304886
#
_cell.length_a   1.000
_cell.length_b   1.000
_cell.length_c   1.000
_cell.angle_alpha   90.00
_cell.angle_beta   90.00
_cell.angle_gamma   90.00
#
_symmetry.space_group_name_H-M   'P 1'
#
loop_
_entity.id
_entity.type
_entity.pdbx_description
1 polymer ?
#
loop_
_entity_poly.entity_id
_entity_poly.type
_entity_poly.pdbx_seq_one_letter_code
_entity_poly.pdbx_strand_id
1 'polypeptide(L)'
;ADGGTLFLDEVGELPPNAQATLLRVLQEKEVLPVGATKPVPVDLRVVAATLQPIDESPTFRPDLYARLSAYVHRLTPLRDRRVDLGLVVADLLPRIAKDDAPDIRLSPELAVALVNHPWPRNVRELEHALSVAVVRTEDGELHMADVGGTLAGAPSSPPAAIAPTSAVPVPSRELGEADLKLKDELVKALEAAGGNVSVVSRNMGKTRMQIHRWMKRFGIDVESFRK
;
A
#
# COMPACT_ATOMS: atom_id res chain seq x y z
N ALA A 1 9.46 -20.21 14.43
CA ALA A 1 10.61 -19.54 13.80
C ALA A 1 11.94 -20.27 14.08
N ASP A 2 11.89 -21.43 14.71
CA ASP A 2 13.09 -22.23 14.96
C ASP A 2 13.77 -22.63 13.65
N GLY A 3 15.09 -22.47 13.57
CA GLY A 3 15.87 -22.61 12.33
C GLY A 3 15.67 -21.49 11.30
N GLY A 4 14.90 -20.45 11.65
CA GLY A 4 14.50 -19.39 10.74
C GLY A 4 14.83 -17.96 11.21
N THR A 5 14.13 -16.99 10.61
CA THR A 5 14.28 -15.57 10.96
C THR A 5 13.01 -15.05 11.63
N LEU A 6 13.18 -14.46 12.80
CA LEU A 6 12.15 -13.73 13.53
C LEU A 6 12.28 -12.24 13.20
N PHE A 7 11.27 -11.66 12.58
CA PHE A 7 11.19 -10.23 12.35
C PHE A 7 10.33 -9.57 13.45
N LEU A 8 10.91 -8.59 14.13
CA LEU A 8 10.25 -7.81 15.19
C LEU A 8 10.07 -6.39 14.70
N ASP A 9 8.84 -6.02 14.38
CA ASP A 9 8.51 -4.65 14.02
C ASP A 9 8.21 -3.83 15.27
N GLU A 10 8.56 -2.55 15.23
CA GLU A 10 8.37 -1.59 16.33
C GLU A 10 8.91 -2.07 17.68
N VAL A 11 10.11 -2.67 17.68
CA VAL A 11 10.73 -3.23 18.89
C VAL A 11 10.88 -2.22 20.03
N GLY A 12 10.93 -0.91 19.72
CA GLY A 12 10.96 0.18 20.70
C GLY A 12 9.70 0.31 21.55
N GLU A 13 8.57 -0.25 21.08
CA GLU A 13 7.27 -0.23 21.81
C GLU A 13 7.12 -1.41 22.77
N LEU A 14 8.09 -2.30 22.85
CA LEU A 14 8.01 -3.45 23.75
C LEU A 14 7.93 -3.01 25.22
N PRO A 15 6.98 -3.50 26.00
CA PRO A 15 6.94 -3.26 27.44
C PRO A 15 8.13 -3.92 28.15
N PRO A 16 8.56 -3.43 29.33
CA PRO A 16 9.76 -3.88 30.01
C PRO A 16 9.84 -5.39 30.29
N ASN A 17 8.73 -6.04 30.55
CA ASN A 17 8.64 -7.49 30.75
C ASN A 17 8.90 -8.27 29.45
N ALA A 18 8.41 -7.78 28.32
CA ALA A 18 8.67 -8.39 27.01
C ALA A 18 10.15 -8.19 26.59
N GLN A 19 10.73 -7.02 26.87
CA GLN A 19 12.16 -6.77 26.65
C GLN A 19 13.03 -7.77 27.44
N ALA A 20 12.72 -8.03 28.73
CA ALA A 20 13.44 -9.00 29.53
C ALA A 20 13.30 -10.44 29.00
N THR A 21 12.12 -10.79 28.52
CA THR A 21 11.87 -12.11 27.92
C THR A 21 12.64 -12.28 26.62
N LEU A 22 12.60 -11.27 25.73
CA LEU A 22 13.36 -11.29 24.49
C LEU A 22 14.86 -11.38 24.72
N LEU A 23 15.38 -10.64 25.70
CA LEU A 23 16.79 -10.71 26.06
C LEU A 23 17.22 -12.12 26.45
N ARG A 24 16.42 -12.82 27.30
CA ARG A 24 16.67 -14.21 27.67
C ARG A 24 16.73 -15.12 26.45
N VAL A 25 15.75 -15.00 25.53
CA VAL A 25 15.74 -15.80 24.31
C VAL A 25 17.00 -15.57 23.46
N LEU A 26 17.46 -14.32 23.36
CA LEU A 26 18.66 -13.98 22.61
C LEU A 26 19.97 -14.46 23.27
N GLN A 27 19.98 -14.57 24.61
CA GLN A 27 21.15 -14.99 25.38
C GLN A 27 21.23 -16.51 25.55
N GLU A 28 20.12 -17.13 25.96
CA GLU A 28 20.04 -18.52 26.36
C GLU A 28 19.72 -19.43 25.17
N LYS A 29 19.19 -18.84 24.07
CA LYS A 29 18.68 -19.58 22.90
C LYS A 29 17.62 -20.62 23.28
N GLU A 30 16.81 -20.27 24.26
CA GLU A 30 15.72 -21.09 24.75
C GLU A 30 14.45 -20.27 24.93
N VAL A 31 13.29 -20.90 24.70
CA VAL A 31 11.98 -20.34 24.98
C VAL A 31 11.20 -21.25 25.93
N LEU A 32 10.43 -20.65 26.84
CA LEU A 32 9.47 -21.37 27.66
C LEU A 32 8.08 -21.21 27.01
N PRO A 33 7.54 -22.24 26.35
CA PRO A 33 6.21 -22.16 25.78
C PRO A 33 5.13 -21.96 26.85
N VAL A 34 4.05 -21.29 26.49
CA VAL A 34 2.92 -21.06 27.40
C VAL A 34 2.37 -22.40 27.90
N GLY A 35 2.30 -22.58 29.22
CA GLY A 35 1.86 -23.82 29.87
C GLY A 35 2.93 -24.91 29.99
N ALA A 36 4.13 -24.69 29.47
CA ALA A 36 5.24 -25.62 29.64
C ALA A 36 6.02 -25.34 30.95
N THR A 37 6.60 -26.37 31.51
CA THR A 37 7.47 -26.28 32.71
C THR A 37 8.97 -26.38 32.37
N LYS A 38 9.28 -26.74 31.13
CA LYS A 38 10.67 -26.87 30.65
C LYS A 38 10.92 -25.98 29.46
N PRO A 39 12.06 -25.27 29.40
CA PRO A 39 12.47 -24.52 28.24
C PRO A 39 12.78 -25.45 27.08
N VAL A 40 12.61 -24.93 25.88
CA VAL A 40 12.90 -25.60 24.62
C VAL A 40 13.98 -24.78 23.88
N PRO A 41 15.07 -25.41 23.44
CA PRO A 41 16.10 -24.71 22.69
C PRO A 41 15.53 -24.21 21.36
N VAL A 42 16.00 -23.04 20.93
CA VAL A 42 15.63 -22.42 19.64
C VAL A 42 16.84 -21.84 18.96
N ASP A 43 16.97 -22.02 17.65
CA ASP A 43 17.94 -21.34 16.82
C ASP A 43 17.26 -20.28 15.98
N LEU A 44 17.47 -19.01 16.32
CA LEU A 44 16.81 -17.86 15.70
C LEU A 44 17.80 -16.86 15.16
N ARG A 45 17.57 -16.43 13.94
CA ARG A 45 18.08 -15.16 13.45
C ARG A 45 17.04 -14.07 13.75
N VAL A 46 17.44 -12.99 14.41
CA VAL A 46 16.53 -11.89 14.73
C VAL A 46 16.85 -10.67 13.88
N VAL A 47 15.79 -10.10 13.29
CA VAL A 47 15.82 -8.80 12.61
C VAL A 47 14.80 -7.92 13.32
N ALA A 48 15.24 -6.78 13.86
CA ALA A 48 14.38 -5.84 14.57
C ALA A 48 14.29 -4.51 13.80
N ALA A 49 13.11 -3.90 13.80
CA ALA A 49 12.87 -2.59 13.24
C ALA A 49 12.23 -1.67 14.28
N THR A 50 12.56 -0.38 14.24
CA THR A 50 11.96 0.65 15.08
C THR A 50 12.06 2.03 14.42
N LEU A 51 11.09 2.90 14.69
CA LEU A 51 11.16 4.32 14.37
C LEU A 51 11.77 5.16 15.49
N GLN A 52 11.81 4.62 16.70
CA GLN A 52 12.31 5.33 17.88
C GLN A 52 13.84 5.22 18.00
N PRO A 53 14.51 6.26 18.48
CA PRO A 53 15.92 6.20 18.86
C PRO A 53 16.07 5.40 20.16
N ILE A 54 16.00 4.05 20.06
CA ILE A 54 16.05 3.16 21.23
C ILE A 54 17.40 3.14 21.96
N ASP A 55 18.46 3.60 21.30
CA ASP A 55 19.79 3.81 21.86
C ASP A 55 19.83 4.91 22.94
N GLU A 56 18.94 5.91 22.84
CA GLU A 56 18.81 7.03 23.76
C GLU A 56 17.58 6.92 24.68
N SER A 57 16.78 5.87 24.51
CA SER A 57 15.51 5.73 25.21
C SER A 57 15.71 5.25 26.67
N PRO A 58 15.21 5.99 27.67
CA PRO A 58 15.32 5.58 29.07
C PRO A 58 14.43 4.36 29.39
N THR A 59 13.47 4.02 28.54
CA THR A 59 12.54 2.90 28.71
C THR A 59 12.99 1.63 28.02
N PHE A 60 14.02 1.73 27.16
CA PHE A 60 14.56 0.57 26.46
C PHE A 60 15.84 0.08 27.15
N ARG A 61 15.93 -1.23 27.40
CA ARG A 61 17.04 -1.84 28.11
C ARG A 61 18.36 -1.77 27.32
N PRO A 62 19.44 -1.22 27.89
CA PRO A 62 20.73 -1.12 27.19
C PRO A 62 21.34 -2.49 26.82
N ASP A 63 21.11 -3.51 27.66
CA ASP A 63 21.61 -4.87 27.43
C ASP A 63 20.88 -5.56 26.25
N LEU A 64 19.57 -5.31 26.07
CA LEU A 64 18.82 -5.78 24.92
C LEU A 64 19.28 -5.03 23.66
N TYR A 65 19.44 -3.70 23.73
CA TYR A 65 19.98 -2.91 22.62
C TYR A 65 21.32 -3.45 22.14
N ALA A 66 22.25 -3.70 23.04
CA ALA A 66 23.58 -4.24 22.70
C ALA A 66 23.50 -5.60 21.97
N ARG A 67 22.48 -6.42 22.24
CA ARG A 67 22.27 -7.69 21.54
C ARG A 67 21.64 -7.54 20.16
N LEU A 68 20.74 -6.56 20.00
CA LEU A 68 20.04 -6.32 18.74
C LEU A 68 20.90 -5.50 17.77
N SER A 69 21.76 -4.61 18.28
CA SER A 69 22.53 -3.63 17.49
C SER A 69 23.84 -4.16 16.92
N ALA A 70 24.04 -5.48 16.82
CA ALA A 70 25.22 -6.07 16.18
C ALA A 70 25.45 -5.54 14.76
N TYR A 71 24.36 -5.25 14.05
CA TYR A 71 24.37 -4.53 12.77
C TYR A 71 23.18 -3.58 12.73
N VAL A 72 23.45 -2.29 12.56
CA VAL A 72 22.41 -1.25 12.47
C VAL A 72 22.41 -0.65 11.07
N HIS A 73 21.27 -0.68 10.41
CA HIS A 73 21.03 -0.01 9.13
C HIS A 73 19.93 1.02 9.26
N ARG A 74 20.22 2.25 8.84
CA ARG A 74 19.23 3.34 8.81
C ARG A 74 18.65 3.46 7.40
N LEU A 75 17.35 3.25 7.28
CA LEU A 75 16.64 3.43 6.02
C LEU A 75 16.47 4.92 5.74
N THR A 76 16.97 5.36 4.58
CA THR A 76 16.84 6.75 4.14
C THR A 76 15.38 7.03 3.79
N PRO A 77 14.75 8.09 4.33
CA PRO A 77 13.39 8.45 3.98
C PRO A 77 13.30 8.95 2.53
N LEU A 78 12.10 8.85 1.94
CA LEU A 78 11.87 9.16 0.52
C LEU A 78 12.29 10.59 0.14
N ARG A 79 12.10 11.56 1.04
CA ARG A 79 12.51 12.97 0.83
C ARG A 79 14.02 13.15 0.60
N ASP A 80 14.83 12.25 1.13
CA ASP A 80 16.30 12.31 1.05
C ASP A 80 16.85 11.40 -0.08
N ARG A 81 15.98 10.62 -0.75
CA ARG A 81 16.31 9.77 -1.90
C ARG A 81 15.38 9.99 -3.08
N ARG A 82 15.13 11.25 -3.43
CA ARG A 82 14.19 11.63 -4.50
C ARG A 82 14.54 11.05 -5.87
N VAL A 83 15.81 10.75 -6.10
CA VAL A 83 16.27 10.08 -7.33
C VAL A 83 15.65 8.69 -7.52
N ASP A 84 15.28 8.02 -6.43
CA ASP A 84 14.68 6.70 -6.44
C ASP A 84 13.15 6.75 -6.62
N LEU A 85 12.54 7.95 -6.57
CA LEU A 85 11.09 8.09 -6.59
C LEU A 85 10.44 7.41 -7.80
N GLY A 86 11.05 7.54 -8.98
CA GLY A 86 10.56 6.90 -10.19
C GLY A 86 10.53 5.38 -10.08
N LEU A 87 11.55 4.77 -9.48
CA LEU A 87 11.61 3.33 -9.24
C LEU A 87 10.57 2.88 -8.22
N VAL A 88 10.36 3.66 -7.16
CA VAL A 88 9.34 3.38 -6.14
C VAL A 88 7.93 3.45 -6.75
N VAL A 89 7.65 4.46 -7.58
CA VAL A 89 6.37 4.58 -8.31
C VAL A 89 6.19 3.40 -9.26
N ALA A 90 7.22 3.01 -10.01
CA ALA A 90 7.18 1.88 -10.94
C ALA A 90 6.93 0.53 -10.22
N ASP A 91 7.36 0.38 -8.96
CA ASP A 91 7.06 -0.81 -8.15
C ASP A 91 5.66 -0.77 -7.55
N LEU A 92 5.16 0.41 -7.14
CA LEU A 92 3.85 0.57 -6.52
C LEU A 92 2.69 0.46 -7.52
N LEU A 93 2.81 1.07 -8.69
CA LEU A 93 1.71 1.13 -9.67
C LEU A 93 1.16 -0.25 -10.07
N PRO A 94 1.98 -1.28 -10.37
CA PRO A 94 1.47 -2.62 -10.65
C PRO A 94 0.69 -3.25 -9.48
N ARG A 95 1.08 -2.96 -8.25
CA ARG A 95 0.39 -3.48 -7.06
C ARG A 95 -0.96 -2.79 -6.85
N ILE A 96 -1.04 -1.49 -7.15
CA ILE A 96 -2.24 -0.67 -6.97
C ILE A 96 -3.23 -0.89 -8.11
N ALA A 97 -2.78 -0.80 -9.34
CA ALA A 97 -3.62 -0.81 -10.54
C ALA A 97 -3.83 -2.21 -11.13
N LYS A 98 -3.05 -3.20 -10.69
CA LYS A 98 -3.15 -4.60 -11.15
C LYS A 98 -3.10 -4.68 -12.69
N ASP A 99 -4.18 -5.20 -13.30
CA ASP A 99 -4.25 -5.43 -14.74
C ASP A 99 -4.25 -4.13 -15.57
N ASP A 100 -4.61 -2.99 -14.95
CA ASP A 100 -4.63 -1.68 -15.61
C ASP A 100 -3.28 -0.96 -15.57
N ALA A 101 -2.30 -1.47 -14.82
CA ALA A 101 -1.00 -0.83 -14.62
C ALA A 101 -0.23 -0.50 -15.93
N PRO A 102 -0.27 -1.34 -16.98
CA PRO A 102 0.42 -1.04 -18.23
C PRO A 102 -0.11 0.18 -18.98
N ASP A 103 -1.37 0.56 -18.71
CA ASP A 103 -2.06 1.66 -19.37
C ASP A 103 -1.99 2.97 -18.57
N ILE A 104 -1.39 2.93 -17.35
CA ILE A 104 -1.26 4.11 -16.49
C ILE A 104 -0.02 4.92 -16.86
N ARG A 105 -0.24 6.23 -16.96
CA ARG A 105 0.81 7.23 -17.18
C ARG A 105 0.68 8.34 -16.13
N LEU A 106 1.76 9.04 -15.88
CA LEU A 106 1.75 10.24 -15.03
C LEU A 106 1.84 11.47 -15.93
N SER A 107 0.99 12.48 -15.67
CA SER A 107 1.17 13.77 -16.31
C SER A 107 2.49 14.42 -15.86
N PRO A 108 3.13 15.23 -16.69
CA PRO A 108 4.37 15.92 -16.33
C PRO A 108 4.23 16.77 -15.06
N GLU A 109 3.08 17.44 -14.89
CA GLU A 109 2.77 18.27 -13.73
C GLU A 109 2.71 17.44 -12.45
N LEU A 110 2.05 16.28 -12.49
CA LEU A 110 2.00 15.37 -11.36
C LEU A 110 3.40 14.81 -11.05
N ALA A 111 4.16 14.41 -12.05
CA ALA A 111 5.51 13.90 -11.85
C ALA A 111 6.42 14.91 -11.12
N VAL A 112 6.36 16.19 -11.53
CA VAL A 112 7.09 17.29 -10.89
C VAL A 112 6.61 17.51 -9.46
N ALA A 113 5.30 17.46 -9.22
CA ALA A 113 4.74 17.60 -7.87
C ALA A 113 5.16 16.47 -6.93
N LEU A 114 5.17 15.22 -7.42
CA LEU A 114 5.62 14.05 -6.64
C LEU A 114 7.10 14.18 -6.23
N VAL A 115 7.97 14.65 -7.13
CA VAL A 115 9.39 14.87 -6.83
C VAL A 115 9.62 15.97 -5.80
N ASN A 116 8.82 17.03 -5.84
CA ASN A 116 8.97 18.18 -4.95
C ASN A 116 8.28 18.00 -3.58
N HIS A 117 7.38 17.03 -3.45
CA HIS A 117 6.66 16.80 -2.20
C HIS A 117 7.60 16.28 -1.09
N PRO A 118 7.45 16.75 0.17
CA PRO A 118 8.33 16.37 1.28
C PRO A 118 8.13 14.96 1.83
N TRP A 119 7.03 14.30 1.49
CA TRP A 119 6.68 12.93 1.91
C TRP A 119 6.84 12.67 3.41
N PRO A 120 6.15 13.41 4.29
CA PRO A 120 6.31 13.27 5.75
C PRO A 120 5.97 11.85 6.25
N ARG A 121 5.08 11.14 5.57
CA ARG A 121 4.72 9.74 5.88
C ARG A 121 5.40 8.73 4.96
N ASN A 122 6.47 9.17 4.26
CA ASN A 122 7.31 8.33 3.43
C ASN A 122 6.54 7.60 2.31
N VAL A 123 6.93 6.37 2.00
CA VAL A 123 6.35 5.54 0.93
C VAL A 123 4.85 5.27 1.13
N ARG A 124 4.39 5.14 2.38
CA ARG A 124 2.95 4.94 2.68
C ARG A 124 2.08 6.08 2.18
N GLU A 125 2.57 7.31 2.27
CA GLU A 125 1.84 8.47 1.77
C GLU A 125 1.82 8.51 0.25
N LEU A 126 2.94 8.19 -0.39
CA LEU A 126 3.03 8.06 -1.84
C LEU A 126 2.07 6.98 -2.37
N GLU A 127 2.08 5.79 -1.75
CA GLU A 127 1.20 4.68 -2.10
C GLU A 127 -0.28 5.08 -1.98
N HIS A 128 -0.64 5.77 -0.88
CA HIS A 128 -1.99 6.27 -0.69
C HIS A 128 -2.38 7.29 -1.77
N ALA A 129 -1.50 8.25 -2.06
CA ALA A 129 -1.73 9.26 -3.09
C ALA A 129 -1.94 8.63 -4.49
N LEU A 130 -1.09 7.67 -4.86
CA LEU A 130 -1.23 6.93 -6.11
C LEU A 130 -2.51 6.08 -6.14
N SER A 131 -2.87 5.44 -5.03
CA SER A 131 -4.11 4.65 -4.93
C SER A 131 -5.36 5.51 -5.16
N VAL A 132 -5.39 6.71 -4.59
CA VAL A 132 -6.48 7.67 -4.81
C VAL A 132 -6.52 8.11 -6.27
N ALA A 133 -5.37 8.43 -6.86
CA ALA A 133 -5.27 8.88 -8.24
C ALA A 133 -5.74 7.80 -9.23
N VAL A 134 -5.31 6.55 -9.05
CA VAL A 134 -5.72 5.41 -9.88
C VAL A 134 -7.23 5.18 -9.86
N VAL A 135 -7.87 5.39 -8.70
CA VAL A 135 -9.33 5.25 -8.59
C VAL A 135 -10.08 6.39 -9.29
N ARG A 136 -9.49 7.58 -9.35
CA ARG A 136 -10.14 8.79 -9.90
C ARG A 136 -9.90 9.01 -11.38
N THR A 137 -8.75 8.58 -11.90
CA THR A 137 -8.42 8.80 -13.31
C THR A 137 -9.46 8.17 -14.24
N GLU A 138 -9.81 8.87 -15.32
CA GLU A 138 -10.80 8.41 -16.30
C GLU A 138 -10.16 7.91 -17.60
N ASP A 139 -8.98 8.42 -17.93
CA ASP A 139 -8.29 8.16 -19.20
C ASP A 139 -7.01 7.32 -19.06
N GLY A 140 -6.65 6.95 -17.82
CA GLY A 140 -5.41 6.22 -17.53
C GLY A 140 -4.20 7.13 -17.33
N GLU A 141 -4.35 8.45 -17.52
CA GLU A 141 -3.33 9.43 -17.17
C GLU A 141 -3.63 10.02 -15.79
N LEU A 142 -2.70 9.90 -14.85
CA LEU A 142 -2.83 10.43 -13.52
C LEU A 142 -2.47 11.92 -13.52
N HIS A 143 -3.44 12.76 -13.15
CA HIS A 143 -3.28 14.21 -13.06
C HIS A 143 -3.25 14.70 -11.62
N MET A 144 -2.81 15.95 -11.43
CA MET A 144 -2.83 16.61 -10.10
C MET A 144 -4.23 16.61 -9.45
N ALA A 145 -5.29 16.75 -10.27
CA ALA A 145 -6.67 16.72 -9.79
C ALA A 145 -7.05 15.36 -9.18
N ASP A 146 -6.48 14.27 -9.66
CA ASP A 146 -6.79 12.91 -9.20
C ASP A 146 -6.20 12.62 -7.82
N VAL A 147 -5.06 13.21 -7.50
CA VAL A 147 -4.41 13.06 -6.19
C VAL A 147 -5.17 13.80 -5.09
N GLY A 148 -6.01 14.75 -5.46
CA GLY A 148 -6.82 15.55 -4.52
C GLY A 148 -5.97 16.37 -3.55
N GLY A 149 -6.49 16.62 -2.35
CA GLY A 149 -5.79 17.37 -1.30
C GLY A 149 -4.60 16.64 -0.66
N THR A 150 -4.27 15.43 -1.10
CA THR A 150 -3.19 14.61 -0.49
C THR A 150 -1.81 15.27 -0.67
N LEU A 151 -1.60 15.97 -1.79
CA LEU A 151 -0.36 16.73 -2.04
C LEU A 151 -0.45 18.21 -1.66
N ALA A 152 -1.63 18.71 -1.31
CA ALA A 152 -1.84 20.09 -0.85
C ALA A 152 -1.50 20.19 0.64
N GLY A 153 -0.24 20.47 0.96
CA GLY A 153 0.26 20.91 2.26
C GLY A 153 -0.13 20.03 3.45
N ALA A 154 0.83 19.31 4.00
CA ALA A 154 0.64 18.62 5.26
C ALA A 154 0.24 19.60 6.36
N PRO A 155 -0.93 19.48 7.01
CA PRO A 155 -1.13 20.10 8.31
C PRO A 155 -0.21 19.36 9.30
N SER A 156 0.65 20.10 9.96
CA SER A 156 1.43 19.66 11.12
C SER A 156 0.48 19.40 12.30
N SER A 157 -0.22 18.28 12.27
CA SER A 157 -1.01 17.78 13.40
C SER A 157 -0.92 16.27 13.44
N PRO A 158 -0.71 15.66 14.63
CA PRO A 158 -0.67 14.22 14.79
C PRO A 158 -2.00 13.59 14.34
N PRO A 159 -2.00 12.37 13.81
CA PRO A 159 -3.20 11.73 13.32
C PRO A 159 -4.18 11.51 14.46
N ALA A 160 -5.32 12.18 14.39
CA ALA A 160 -6.50 11.73 15.12
C ALA A 160 -6.83 10.32 14.61
N ALA A 161 -7.04 9.40 15.54
CA ALA A 161 -7.43 8.03 15.27
C ALA A 161 -8.54 8.00 14.22
N ILE A 162 -8.27 7.31 13.10
CA ILE A 162 -9.26 7.09 12.05
C ILE A 162 -10.29 6.12 12.62
N ALA A 163 -11.40 6.66 13.10
CA ALA A 163 -12.60 5.87 13.31
C ALA A 163 -13.00 5.25 11.94
N PRO A 164 -13.49 4.01 11.90
CA PRO A 164 -13.92 3.40 10.66
C PRO A 164 -15.04 4.26 10.06
N THR A 165 -14.70 4.99 9.00
CA THR A 165 -15.68 5.77 8.25
C THR A 165 -16.63 4.79 7.60
N SER A 166 -17.85 4.77 8.11
CA SER A 166 -19.00 4.11 7.53
C SER A 166 -19.02 4.36 6.03
N ALA A 167 -19.28 3.32 5.27
CA ALA A 167 -19.46 3.34 3.84
C ALA A 167 -20.27 4.55 3.42
N VAL A 168 -19.66 5.45 2.63
CA VAL A 168 -20.38 6.51 1.93
C VAL A 168 -21.39 5.81 1.03
N PRO A 169 -22.71 6.09 1.15
CA PRO A 169 -23.68 5.54 0.23
C PRO A 169 -23.35 6.05 -1.16
N VAL A 170 -23.07 5.16 -2.07
CA VAL A 170 -23.02 5.48 -3.51
C VAL A 170 -24.40 6.03 -3.87
N PRO A 171 -24.55 7.30 -4.29
CA PRO A 171 -25.84 7.78 -4.73
C PRO A 171 -26.22 6.94 -5.94
N SER A 172 -27.34 6.24 -5.87
CA SER A 172 -28.02 5.62 -6.99
C SER A 172 -28.49 6.74 -7.92
N ARG A 173 -27.59 7.19 -8.80
CA ARG A 173 -27.94 8.12 -9.87
C ARG A 173 -28.74 7.32 -10.90
N GLU A 174 -29.96 7.70 -11.13
CA GLU A 174 -30.76 7.18 -12.25
C GLU A 174 -29.92 7.30 -13.52
N LEU A 175 -29.80 6.19 -14.26
CA LEU A 175 -29.02 6.11 -15.49
C LEU A 175 -29.69 7.01 -16.52
N GLY A 176 -29.02 8.05 -16.97
CA GLY A 176 -29.49 8.90 -18.05
C GLY A 176 -29.49 8.14 -19.39
N GLU A 177 -30.20 8.67 -20.42
CA GLU A 177 -30.24 8.06 -21.75
C GLU A 177 -28.88 7.79 -22.37
N ALA A 178 -27.90 8.64 -22.09
CA ALA A 178 -26.51 8.45 -22.54
C ALA A 178 -25.85 7.25 -21.84
N ASP A 179 -26.14 7.03 -20.55
CA ASP A 179 -25.63 5.88 -19.80
C ASP A 179 -26.24 4.57 -20.27
N LEU A 180 -27.50 4.57 -20.65
CA LEU A 180 -28.16 3.40 -21.20
C LEU A 180 -27.58 2.99 -22.57
N LYS A 181 -27.32 3.95 -23.45
CA LYS A 181 -26.69 3.70 -24.75
C LYS A 181 -25.26 3.14 -24.56
N LEU A 182 -24.48 3.75 -23.67
CA LEU A 182 -23.13 3.29 -23.36
C LEU A 182 -23.12 1.88 -22.78
N LYS A 183 -24.10 1.55 -21.91
CA LYS A 183 -24.26 0.20 -21.35
C LYS A 183 -24.55 -0.82 -22.46
N ASP A 184 -25.45 -0.50 -23.38
CA ASP A 184 -25.81 -1.40 -24.50
C ASP A 184 -24.63 -1.61 -25.45
N GLU A 185 -23.86 -0.56 -25.75
CA GLU A 185 -22.66 -0.65 -26.57
C GLU A 185 -21.60 -1.54 -25.88
N LEU A 186 -21.40 -1.36 -24.58
CA LEU A 186 -20.45 -2.14 -23.81
C LEU A 186 -20.83 -3.62 -23.74
N VAL A 187 -22.11 -3.94 -23.52
CA VAL A 187 -22.62 -5.32 -23.51
C VAL A 187 -22.37 -5.99 -24.84
N LYS A 188 -22.74 -5.33 -25.95
CA LYS A 188 -22.52 -5.86 -27.32
C LYS A 188 -21.04 -6.09 -27.60
N ALA A 189 -20.17 -5.17 -27.16
CA ALA A 189 -18.73 -5.31 -27.33
C ALA A 189 -18.16 -6.48 -26.52
N LEU A 190 -18.67 -6.71 -25.29
CA LEU A 190 -18.28 -7.84 -24.44
C LEU A 190 -18.76 -9.17 -25.01
N GLU A 191 -19.97 -9.24 -25.53
CA GLU A 191 -20.51 -10.42 -26.22
C GLU A 191 -19.66 -10.79 -27.43
N ALA A 192 -19.37 -9.81 -28.30
CA ALA A 192 -18.55 -9.99 -29.50
C ALA A 192 -17.09 -10.41 -29.18
N ALA A 193 -16.57 -10.00 -28.05
CA ALA A 193 -15.22 -10.30 -27.59
C ALA A 193 -15.12 -11.54 -26.66
N GLY A 194 -16.24 -12.24 -26.40
CA GLY A 194 -16.28 -13.40 -25.48
C GLY A 194 -15.80 -13.06 -24.07
N GLY A 195 -16.12 -11.87 -23.55
CA GLY A 195 -15.69 -11.37 -22.25
C GLY A 195 -14.22 -10.89 -22.18
N ASN A 196 -13.53 -10.79 -23.33
CA ASN A 196 -12.14 -10.31 -23.34
C ASN A 196 -12.06 -8.77 -23.31
N VAL A 197 -11.87 -8.22 -22.11
CA VAL A 197 -11.81 -6.77 -21.87
C VAL A 197 -10.71 -6.08 -22.69
N SER A 198 -9.58 -6.73 -22.95
CA SER A 198 -8.51 -6.17 -23.77
C SER A 198 -8.91 -5.98 -25.24
N VAL A 199 -9.76 -6.86 -25.76
CA VAL A 199 -10.31 -6.74 -27.12
C VAL A 199 -11.36 -5.65 -27.16
N VAL A 200 -12.25 -5.58 -26.14
CA VAL A 200 -13.26 -4.53 -26.01
C VAL A 200 -12.62 -3.15 -25.92
N SER A 201 -11.61 -3.00 -25.09
CA SER A 201 -10.83 -1.77 -24.93
C SER A 201 -10.29 -1.26 -26.27
N ARG A 202 -9.69 -2.15 -27.06
CA ARG A 202 -9.14 -1.82 -28.38
C ARG A 202 -10.22 -1.45 -29.40
N ASN A 203 -11.34 -2.20 -29.40
CA ASN A 203 -12.45 -1.97 -30.34
C ASN A 203 -13.21 -0.69 -30.05
N MET A 204 -13.37 -0.33 -28.78
CA MET A 204 -14.05 0.90 -28.35
C MET A 204 -13.13 2.12 -28.31
N GLY A 205 -11.81 1.96 -28.49
CA GLY A 205 -10.83 3.04 -28.37
C GLY A 205 -10.75 3.63 -26.94
N LYS A 206 -11.00 2.79 -25.94
CA LYS A 206 -11.05 3.17 -24.52
C LYS A 206 -10.02 2.37 -23.75
N THR A 207 -9.55 2.91 -22.59
CA THR A 207 -8.64 2.15 -21.73
C THR A 207 -9.35 0.98 -21.06
N ARG A 208 -8.60 -0.09 -20.71
CA ARG A 208 -9.16 -1.22 -19.97
C ARG A 208 -9.77 -0.76 -18.64
N MET A 209 -9.15 0.21 -18.00
CA MET A 209 -9.66 0.82 -16.78
C MET A 209 -11.05 1.45 -16.96
N GLN A 210 -11.25 2.19 -18.05
CA GLN A 210 -12.58 2.76 -18.38
C GLN A 210 -13.62 1.65 -18.57
N ILE A 211 -13.27 0.58 -19.28
CA ILE A 211 -14.16 -0.56 -19.49
C ILE A 211 -14.52 -1.21 -18.13
N HIS A 212 -13.55 -1.50 -17.27
CA HIS A 212 -13.80 -2.05 -15.93
C HIS A 212 -14.65 -1.13 -15.06
N ARG A 213 -14.43 0.20 -15.11
CA ARG A 213 -15.23 1.18 -14.37
C ARG A 213 -16.69 1.18 -14.86
N TRP A 214 -16.90 1.15 -16.18
CA TRP A 214 -18.25 1.08 -16.77
C TRP A 214 -18.94 -0.23 -16.41
N MET A 215 -18.24 -1.36 -16.47
CA MET A 215 -18.79 -2.65 -16.04
C MET A 215 -19.23 -2.60 -14.58
N LYS A 216 -18.38 -2.07 -13.67
CA LYS A 216 -18.72 -1.90 -12.26
C LYS A 216 -19.90 -0.94 -12.05
N ARG A 217 -19.93 0.17 -12.80
CA ARG A 217 -21.02 1.17 -12.75
C ARG A 217 -22.35 0.59 -13.20
N PHE A 218 -22.35 -0.24 -14.24
CA PHE A 218 -23.54 -0.83 -14.84
C PHE A 218 -23.88 -2.22 -14.28
N GLY A 219 -23.10 -2.72 -13.33
CA GLY A 219 -23.31 -4.04 -12.71
C GLY A 219 -23.13 -5.20 -13.71
N ILE A 220 -22.19 -5.08 -14.65
CA ILE A 220 -21.90 -6.08 -15.67
C ILE A 220 -20.80 -7.01 -15.16
N ASP A 221 -21.08 -8.34 -15.15
CA ASP A 221 -20.09 -9.35 -14.78
C ASP A 221 -19.49 -9.99 -16.05
N VAL A 222 -18.15 -9.97 -16.14
CA VAL A 222 -17.41 -10.56 -17.28
C VAL A 222 -17.59 -12.05 -17.39
N GLU A 223 -17.74 -12.75 -16.26
CA GLU A 223 -17.87 -14.20 -16.25
C GLU A 223 -19.13 -14.66 -17.02
N SER A 224 -20.18 -13.82 -17.11
CA SER A 224 -21.39 -14.12 -17.85
C SER A 224 -21.20 -14.19 -19.37
N PHE A 225 -20.08 -13.66 -19.89
CA PHE A 225 -19.75 -13.60 -21.33
C PHE A 225 -18.65 -14.60 -21.74
N ARG A 226 -18.01 -15.26 -20.77
CA ARG A 226 -17.04 -16.34 -21.04
C ARG A 226 -17.80 -17.64 -21.32
N LYS A 227 -17.79 -18.07 -22.58
CA LYS A 227 -18.27 -19.40 -22.99
C LYS A 227 -17.15 -20.43 -22.88
#